data_480c3ff34471b77268e5a60bf5fd7364
#
_entry.id   480c3ff34471b77268e5a60bf5fd7364
#
_cell.length_a   1.000
_cell.length_b   1.000
_cell.length_c   1.000
_cell.angle_alpha   90.00
_cell.angle_beta   90.00
_cell.angle_gamma   90.00
#
_symmetry.space_group_name_H-M   'P 1'
#
loop_
_entity.id
_entity.type
_entity.pdbx_description
1 polymer ?
#
loop_
_entity_poly.entity_id
_entity_poly.type
_entity_poly.pdbx_seq_one_letter_code
_entity_poly.pdbx_strand_id
1 'polypeptide(L)'
;MRATKILVGSVCSLVLGTAAPVDADTARVHCHLHVKSPVMKRTDNAANCQFSQSQGNVHVVMYPGNRAPLRFEFPASRQNVTYQRLNHEAGIKFSTPALTLKVFWADPGTSHRF
;
A
#
# COMPACT_ATOMS: atom_id res chain seq x y z
N MET A 1 -7.45 2.13 -44.80
CA MET A 1 -6.79 2.56 -44.36
C MET A 1 -6.20 2.56 -43.79
N ARG A 2 -6.71 2.21 -43.88
CA ARG A 2 -6.02 2.40 -43.32
C ARG A 2 -5.71 2.31 -42.57
N ALA A 3 -6.19 2.10 -42.78
CA ALA A 3 -5.61 2.22 -42.04
C ALA A 3 -5.36 2.05 -41.42
N THR A 4 -5.77 1.80 -41.68
CA THR A 4 -5.13 1.86 -41.01
C THR A 4 -4.91 1.67 -40.24
N LYS A 5 -5.48 1.45 -40.36
CA LYS A 5 -4.91 1.42 -39.74
C LYS A 5 -4.69 1.28 -38.86
N ILE A 6 -5.17 0.94 -39.09
CA ILE A 6 -4.53 1.02 -38.35
C ILE A 6 -4.23 0.86 -37.62
N LEU A 7 -4.87 0.52 -37.86
CA LEU A 7 -4.10 0.64 -37.20
C LEU A 7 -3.81 0.65 -36.39
N VAL A 8 -4.38 0.32 -36.67
CA VAL A 8 -3.70 0.54 -35.84
C VAL A 8 -3.30 0.44 -35.11
N GLY A 9 -3.84 -0.03 -35.13
CA GLY A 9 -3.23 0.18 -34.34
C GLY A 9 -2.96 -0.13 -33.70
N SER A 10 -3.16 -0.47 -33.79
CA SER A 10 -2.51 -0.57 -33.07
C SER A 10 -2.03 -0.79 -32.53
N VAL A 11 -2.42 -1.19 -32.67
CA VAL A 11 -1.68 -1.28 -32.04
C VAL A 11 -1.21 -1.54 -31.41
N CYS A 12 -1.53 -1.94 -31.44
CA CYS A 12 -0.89 -2.13 -30.73
C CYS A 12 -0.34 -2.43 -30.34
N SER A 13 -0.47 -2.85 -30.46
CA SER A 13 0.21 -3.13 -29.92
C SER A 13 0.92 -3.54 -29.61
N LEU A 14 0.78 -3.88 -29.71
CA LEU A 14 1.46 -4.21 -29.18
C LEU A 14 1.99 -4.50 -28.60
N VAL A 15 1.90 -4.91 -28.60
CA VAL A 15 2.42 -5.08 -27.83
C VAL A 15 2.91 -5.49 -27.34
N LEU A 16 2.72 -5.92 -27.17
CA LEU A 16 3.18 -6.15 -26.49
C LEU A 16 3.77 -6.29 -25.69
N GLY A 17 3.76 -6.53 -25.39
CA GLY A 17 4.21 -6.62 -24.61
C GLY A 17 4.50 -6.77 -23.76
N THR A 18 4.44 -6.62 -23.18
CA THR A 18 4.68 -6.61 -22.35
C THR A 18 4.58 -6.82 -21.32
N ALA A 19 4.57 -6.99 -20.94
CA ALA A 19 4.26 -7.46 -20.04
C ALA A 19 4.38 -7.05 -18.81
N ALA A 20 4.23 -6.38 -18.57
CA ALA A 20 4.38 -5.93 -17.54
C ALA A 20 3.67 -6.09 -16.57
N PRO A 21 3.89 -6.16 -15.69
CA PRO A 21 3.22 -6.42 -14.67
C PRO A 21 2.70 -5.38 -14.19
N VAL A 22 2.51 -4.96 -14.27
CA VAL A 22 1.91 -4.29 -13.96
C VAL A 22 1.43 -3.91 -13.05
N ASP A 23 1.43 -3.48 -12.65
CA ASP A 23 0.64 -3.06 -12.02
C ASP A 23 0.70 -2.86 -10.75
N ALA A 24 1.61 -2.87 -10.10
CA ALA A 24 1.64 -2.49 -8.77
C ALA A 24 1.82 -1.00 -8.70
N ASP A 25 0.93 -0.35 -8.10
CA ASP A 25 1.11 1.05 -7.76
C ASP A 25 1.97 1.10 -6.52
N THR A 26 3.15 1.66 -6.62
CA THR A 26 4.08 1.80 -5.50
C THR A 26 4.29 3.27 -5.19
N ALA A 27 4.18 3.62 -3.93
CA ALA A 27 4.33 5.00 -3.49
C ALA A 27 5.12 5.07 -2.20
N ARG A 28 5.85 6.18 -2.03
CA ARG A 28 6.46 6.49 -0.74
C ARG A 28 5.43 7.19 0.11
N VAL A 29 5.26 6.70 1.33
CA VAL A 29 4.21 7.17 2.24
C VAL A 29 4.79 7.30 3.64
N HIS A 30 4.00 7.87 4.55
CA HIS A 30 4.30 7.89 5.97
C HIS A 30 3.47 6.84 6.66
N CYS A 31 4.05 6.11 7.60
CA CYS A 31 3.35 5.07 8.33
C CYS A 31 3.33 5.35 9.82
N HIS A 32 2.23 5.01 10.44
CA HIS A 32 2.08 5.04 11.89
C HIS A 32 1.58 3.69 12.33
N LEU A 33 2.38 2.98 13.11
CA LEU A 33 2.06 1.64 13.60
C LEU A 33 1.77 1.69 15.09
N HIS A 34 0.65 1.11 15.46
CA HIS A 34 0.31 0.91 16.87
C HIS A 34 0.07 -0.57 17.12
N VAL A 35 0.93 -1.20 17.92
CA VAL A 35 0.79 -2.60 18.29
C VAL A 35 -0.05 -2.66 19.56
N LYS A 36 -1.12 -3.45 19.51
CA LYS A 36 -2.12 -3.50 20.56
C LYS A 36 -1.95 -4.67 21.53
N SER A 37 -0.84 -5.37 21.43
CA SER A 37 -0.60 -6.52 22.30
C SER A 37 -0.67 -6.12 23.78
N PRO A 38 -1.34 -6.91 24.64
CA PRO A 38 -1.34 -6.62 26.06
C PRO A 38 0.04 -6.80 26.71
N VAL A 39 0.92 -7.57 26.06
CA VAL A 39 2.26 -7.82 26.58
C VAL A 39 3.23 -6.74 26.12
N MET A 40 3.04 -6.23 24.91
CA MET A 40 3.96 -5.26 24.34
C MET A 40 3.18 -4.22 23.54
N LYS A 41 2.97 -3.07 24.15
CA LYS A 41 2.40 -1.94 23.42
C LYS A 41 3.54 -1.17 22.81
N ARG A 42 3.38 -0.83 21.54
CA ARG A 42 4.43 -0.17 20.81
C ARG A 42 3.82 0.73 19.75
N THR A 43 4.40 1.90 19.62
CA THR A 43 3.99 2.86 18.60
C THR A 43 5.23 3.29 17.84
N ASP A 44 5.17 3.19 16.51
CA ASP A 44 6.26 3.58 15.64
C ASP A 44 5.74 4.50 14.55
N ASN A 45 6.57 5.48 14.19
CA ASN A 45 6.33 6.35 13.06
C ASN A 45 7.50 6.22 12.11
N ALA A 46 7.21 6.24 10.81
CA ALA A 46 8.26 6.20 9.82
C ALA A 46 7.88 7.09 8.64
N ALA A 47 8.76 8.05 8.34
CA ALA A 47 8.63 8.86 7.14
C ALA A 47 9.04 8.08 5.91
N ASN A 48 9.88 7.05 6.07
CA ASN A 48 10.32 6.21 4.97
C ASN A 48 9.53 4.92 5.00
N CYS A 49 8.47 4.87 4.23
CA CYS A 49 7.56 3.75 4.19
C CYS A 49 7.11 3.57 2.74
N GLN A 50 7.05 2.35 2.27
CA GLN A 50 6.63 2.05 0.91
C GLN A 50 5.32 1.32 0.92
N PHE A 51 4.40 1.77 0.09
CA PHE A 51 3.09 1.19 -0.09
C PHE A 51 2.98 0.69 -1.52
N SER A 52 2.63 -0.57 -1.68
CA SER A 52 2.39 -1.16 -3.01
C SER A 52 1.03 -1.82 -3.02
N GLN A 53 0.31 -1.63 -4.10
CA GLN A 53 -0.99 -2.26 -4.25
C GLN A 53 -1.13 -2.82 -5.66
N SER A 54 -1.62 -4.05 -5.76
CA SER A 54 -1.88 -4.70 -7.04
C SER A 54 -3.12 -5.56 -6.87
N GLN A 55 -4.18 -5.26 -7.61
CA GLN A 55 -5.44 -6.01 -7.58
C GLN A 55 -6.02 -6.13 -6.17
N GLY A 56 -5.87 -5.07 -5.39
CA GLY A 56 -6.37 -5.05 -4.01
C GLY A 56 -5.45 -5.69 -2.98
N ASN A 57 -4.38 -6.35 -3.42
CA ASN A 57 -3.38 -6.89 -2.50
C ASN A 57 -2.41 -5.78 -2.14
N VAL A 58 -2.20 -5.57 -0.86
CA VAL A 58 -1.39 -4.48 -0.36
C VAL A 58 -0.14 -5.02 0.33
N HIS A 59 1.00 -4.41 0.03
CA HIS A 59 2.26 -4.66 0.72
C HIS A 59 2.77 -3.33 1.25
N VAL A 60 3.13 -3.32 2.52
CA VAL A 60 3.70 -2.13 3.16
C VAL A 60 5.03 -2.51 3.78
N VAL A 61 6.06 -1.73 3.49
CA VAL A 61 7.37 -1.90 4.12
C VAL A 61 7.68 -0.62 4.87
N MET A 62 7.83 -0.75 6.17
CA MET A 62 8.10 0.37 7.06
C MET A 62 9.55 0.33 7.48
N TYR A 63 10.25 1.44 7.28
CA TYR A 63 11.67 1.56 7.64
C TYR A 63 11.79 2.50 8.83
N PRO A 64 11.82 1.94 10.05
CA PRO A 64 11.82 2.80 11.24
C PRO A 64 13.14 3.52 11.52
N GLY A 65 14.17 3.24 10.75
CA GLY A 65 15.43 3.99 10.84
C GLY A 65 16.47 3.36 11.73
N ASN A 66 16.08 2.87 12.90
CA ASN A 66 17.03 2.34 13.86
C ASN A 66 16.88 0.85 14.12
N ARG A 67 16.16 0.16 13.23
CA ARG A 67 15.98 -1.28 13.33
C ARG A 67 15.58 -1.84 11.98
N ALA A 68 15.44 -3.16 11.90
CA ALA A 68 15.10 -3.84 10.68
C ALA A 68 13.75 -3.40 10.13
N PRO A 69 13.57 -3.42 8.82
CA PRO A 69 12.30 -3.08 8.22
C PRO A 69 11.18 -3.98 8.71
N LEU A 70 9.99 -3.40 8.81
CA LEU A 70 8.78 -4.13 9.17
C LEU A 70 7.95 -4.28 7.91
N ARG A 71 7.50 -5.51 7.63
CA ARG A 71 6.75 -5.82 6.42
C ARG A 71 5.36 -6.26 6.78
N PHE A 72 4.38 -5.73 6.05
CA PHE A 72 2.98 -6.03 6.27
C PHE A 72 2.36 -6.42 4.94
N GLU A 73 1.51 -7.45 4.97
CA GLU A 73 0.76 -7.86 3.79
C GLU A 73 -0.72 -7.92 4.13
N PHE A 74 -1.51 -7.32 3.25
CA PHE A 74 -2.96 -7.30 3.42
C PHE A 74 -3.58 -7.80 2.11
N PRO A 75 -3.71 -9.12 1.94
CA PRO A 75 -4.27 -9.68 0.71
C PRO A 75 -5.75 -9.33 0.58
N ALA A 76 -6.17 -9.03 -0.64
CA ALA A 76 -7.57 -8.69 -0.88
C ALA A 76 -8.53 -9.77 -0.42
N SER A 77 -8.12 -11.04 -0.55
CA SER A 77 -8.96 -12.18 -0.17
C SER A 77 -9.20 -12.27 1.33
N ARG A 78 -8.41 -11.56 2.13
CA ARG A 78 -8.51 -11.62 3.60
C ARG A 78 -9.11 -10.35 4.18
N GLN A 79 -9.48 -9.40 3.35
CA GLN A 79 -10.15 -8.18 3.83
C GLN A 79 -11.48 -8.54 4.49
N ASN A 80 -11.74 -7.98 5.66
CA ASN A 80 -12.89 -8.27 6.51
C ASN A 80 -12.88 -9.70 7.08
N VAL A 81 -11.76 -10.40 6.92
CA VAL A 81 -11.55 -11.73 7.53
C VAL A 81 -10.45 -11.62 8.59
N THR A 82 -9.24 -11.26 8.16
CA THR A 82 -8.12 -11.13 9.09
C THR A 82 -7.77 -9.68 9.38
N TYR A 83 -8.25 -8.75 8.58
CA TYR A 83 -8.03 -7.33 8.79
C TYR A 83 -9.19 -6.51 8.26
N GLN A 84 -9.30 -5.27 8.76
CA GLN A 84 -10.24 -4.28 8.27
C GLN A 84 -9.47 -3.20 7.54
N ARG A 85 -10.03 -2.70 6.45
CA ARG A 85 -9.43 -1.60 5.71
C ARG A 85 -10.39 -0.43 5.67
N LEU A 86 -9.92 0.74 6.10
CA LEU A 86 -10.68 1.98 6.01
C LEU A 86 -9.93 2.94 5.10
N ASN A 87 -10.52 3.27 3.98
CA ASN A 87 -9.96 4.26 3.07
C ASN A 87 -10.38 5.66 3.52
N HIS A 88 -9.44 6.58 3.45
CA HIS A 88 -9.64 7.96 3.87
C HIS A 88 -8.88 8.83 2.88
N GLU A 89 -9.28 10.07 2.70
CA GLU A 89 -8.58 10.90 1.73
C GLU A 89 -7.13 11.17 2.15
N ALA A 90 -6.82 11.14 3.44
CA ALA A 90 -5.45 11.33 3.93
C ALA A 90 -4.61 10.05 3.83
N GLY A 91 -5.23 8.90 3.64
CA GLY A 91 -4.52 7.64 3.58
C GLY A 91 -5.42 6.45 3.81
N ILE A 92 -4.84 5.37 4.36
CA ILE A 92 -5.57 4.14 4.62
C ILE A 92 -5.25 3.65 6.03
N LYS A 93 -6.26 3.14 6.72
CA LYS A 93 -6.06 2.50 8.00
C LYS A 93 -6.32 1.00 7.86
N PHE A 94 -5.34 0.19 8.25
CA PHE A 94 -5.48 -1.26 8.32
C PHE A 94 -5.52 -1.66 9.79
N SER A 95 -6.53 -2.42 10.18
CA SER A 95 -6.70 -2.85 11.56
C SER A 95 -6.78 -4.35 11.67
N THR A 96 -6.04 -4.92 12.62
CA THR A 96 -6.14 -6.32 12.99
C THR A 96 -6.33 -6.36 14.51
N PRO A 97 -6.64 -7.54 15.09
CA PRO A 97 -6.69 -7.63 16.54
C PRO A 97 -5.37 -7.26 17.20
N ALA A 98 -4.25 -7.44 16.51
CA ALA A 98 -2.92 -7.23 17.09
C ALA A 98 -2.38 -5.81 16.88
N LEU A 99 -2.79 -5.13 15.79
CA LEU A 99 -2.20 -3.85 15.47
C LEU A 99 -3.10 -2.98 14.59
N THR A 100 -2.76 -1.71 14.56
CA THR A 100 -3.34 -0.76 13.60
C THR A 100 -2.20 -0.13 12.84
N LEU A 101 -2.26 -0.18 11.52
CA LEU A 101 -1.28 0.46 10.66
C LEU A 101 -1.99 1.54 9.85
N LYS A 102 -1.54 2.78 10.00
CA LYS A 102 -2.04 3.89 9.20
C LYS A 102 -1.00 4.30 8.20
N VAL A 103 -1.43 4.42 6.97
CA VAL A 103 -0.58 4.85 5.86
C VAL A 103 -1.08 6.22 5.42
N PHE A 104 -0.20 7.23 5.47
CA PHE A 104 -0.55 8.59 5.09
C PHE A 104 0.13 8.95 3.79
N TRP A 105 -0.63 9.51 2.84
CA TRP A 105 -0.08 9.90 1.54
C TRP A 105 0.97 11.00 1.66
N ALA A 106 0.84 11.84 2.70
CA ALA A 106 1.76 12.94 2.94
C ALA A 106 2.09 12.98 4.43
N ASP A 107 3.10 13.77 4.79
CA ASP A 107 3.50 13.92 6.18
C ASP A 107 2.32 14.40 7.03
N PRO A 108 1.85 13.62 7.99
CA PRO A 108 0.71 14.00 8.82
C PRO A 108 1.08 14.98 9.93
N GLY A 109 2.36 15.33 10.08
CA GLY A 109 2.82 16.13 11.21
C GLY A 109 2.61 15.39 12.51
N THR A 110 1.97 16.05 13.48
CA THR A 110 1.71 15.43 14.78
C THR A 110 0.34 14.80 14.87
N SER A 111 -0.49 14.94 13.82
CA SER A 111 -1.83 14.41 13.83
C SER A 111 -1.87 13.09 13.08
N HIS A 112 -2.14 11.99 13.78
CA HIS A 112 -2.23 10.66 13.20
C HIS A 112 -3.68 10.16 13.25
N ARG A 113 -4.62 11.01 12.97
CA ARG A 113 -6.03 10.67 13.04
C ARG A 113 -6.64 10.50 11.67
N PHE A 114 -7.52 9.55 11.62
CA PHE A 114 -8.46 9.45 10.54
C PHE A 114 -9.82 9.21 11.14
#